data_684267e1dcce6b6ee6d368dd7a07a3ca
#
_entry.id   684267e1dcce6b6ee6d368dd7a07a3ca
#
_cell.length_a   1.000
_cell.length_b   1.000
_cell.length_c   1.000
_cell.angle_alpha   90.00
_cell.angle_beta   90.00
_cell.angle_gamma   90.00
#
_symmetry.space_group_name_H-M   'P 1'
#
loop_
_entity.id
_entity.type
_entity.pdbx_description
1 polymer ?
#
loop_
_entity_poly.entity_id
_entity_poly.type
_entity_poly.pdbx_seq_one_letter_code
_entity_poly.pdbx_strand_id
1 'polypeptide(L)'
;MRQTIIPIPIRPWALNGLSERMMVSHYENDYGTTVRTLNEIREELAELDLATARGYRVRSLKREEHAAMGSVALHELYFSNLGGDGRMTSAMAAAFTEHFGSVELWRKEFMATARSLRGGSGWVLLSYSRRDRWLYNQIALDHSNVLVDATPVLVLDMYEHAYHIDFGANAVAYIDAFMRNIDWEVVGARLAEAKGTAARSQEADAAPARSVKELSSEFDLSAIDRLNLPSITVEELSAEIAKRDHAQVLDARPAHYFSRYHDMMKGAIWRDPALIDEWSKELSPSEPVFVYCAYGFHVGCRVAAELCERGFDAKYLRGGLSSWYAAGGARTLSREK
;
A
#
# COMPACT_ATOMS: atom_id res chain seq x y z
N MET A 1 14.63 -5.00 14.01
CA MET A 1 13.93 -5.50 12.81
C MET A 1 13.55 -4.30 11.96
N ARG A 2 13.96 -4.26 10.70
CA ARG A 2 13.67 -3.15 9.79
C ARG A 2 12.28 -3.31 9.19
N GLN A 3 11.50 -2.24 9.18
CA GLN A 3 10.19 -2.19 8.51
C GLN A 3 10.40 -1.95 7.02
N THR A 4 9.67 -2.68 6.17
CA THR A 4 9.71 -2.52 4.72
C THR A 4 8.42 -1.85 4.21
N ILE A 5 8.52 -1.17 3.07
CA ILE A 5 7.35 -0.60 2.40
C ILE A 5 6.50 -1.74 1.82
N ILE A 6 5.23 -1.78 2.20
CA ILE A 6 4.25 -2.66 1.55
C ILE A 6 3.72 -1.96 0.29
N PRO A 7 3.75 -2.61 -0.89
CA PRO A 7 3.17 -2.05 -2.11
C PRO A 7 1.72 -1.63 -1.89
N ILE A 8 1.32 -0.49 -2.47
CA ILE A 8 -0.06 -0.02 -2.37
C ILE A 8 -1.01 -1.09 -2.96
N PRO A 9 -1.99 -1.59 -2.20
CA PRO A 9 -2.77 -2.76 -2.62
C PRO A 9 -3.93 -2.42 -3.56
N ILE A 10 -4.13 -1.14 -3.85
CA ILE A 10 -5.25 -0.61 -4.64
C ILE A 10 -4.78 0.03 -5.92
N ARG A 11 -5.69 0.22 -6.87
CA ARG A 11 -5.47 1.03 -8.09
C ARG A 11 -5.87 2.48 -7.80
N PRO A 12 -4.94 3.41 -7.53
CA PRO A 12 -5.29 4.75 -7.10
C PRO A 12 -6.16 5.52 -8.10
N TRP A 13 -5.99 5.25 -9.39
CA TRP A 13 -6.77 5.88 -10.47
C TRP A 13 -8.20 5.33 -10.64
N ALA A 14 -8.54 4.22 -10.00
CA ALA A 14 -9.84 3.55 -10.13
C ALA A 14 -10.83 3.91 -9.01
N LEU A 15 -10.40 4.69 -8.02
CA LEU A 15 -11.25 5.04 -6.88
C LEU A 15 -12.35 6.03 -7.25
N ASN A 16 -13.52 5.84 -6.66
CA ASN A 16 -14.69 6.66 -6.92
C ASN A 16 -14.68 7.93 -6.05
N GLY A 17 -14.21 9.05 -6.62
CA GLY A 17 -14.20 10.36 -5.97
C GLY A 17 -13.00 10.59 -5.03
N LEU A 18 -11.98 9.74 -5.07
CA LEU A 18 -10.66 9.96 -4.47
C LEU A 18 -9.65 10.01 -5.61
N SER A 19 -8.90 11.11 -5.75
CA SER A 19 -7.97 11.25 -6.87
C SER A 19 -6.70 10.40 -6.71
N GLU A 20 -6.15 9.95 -7.82
CA GLU A 20 -4.84 9.30 -7.88
C GLU A 20 -3.77 10.18 -7.20
N ARG A 21 -3.78 11.49 -7.47
CA ARG A 21 -2.82 12.44 -6.89
C ARG A 21 -2.84 12.45 -5.37
N MET A 22 -4.03 12.47 -4.77
CA MET A 22 -4.17 12.45 -3.31
C MET A 22 -3.69 11.13 -2.73
N MET A 23 -4.11 10.00 -3.31
CA MET A 23 -3.73 8.68 -2.82
C MET A 23 -2.23 8.42 -2.93
N VAL A 24 -1.60 8.85 -4.02
CA VAL A 24 -0.14 8.75 -4.22
C VAL A 24 0.60 9.65 -3.23
N SER A 25 0.15 10.89 -3.02
CA SER A 25 0.75 11.78 -2.01
C SER A 25 0.68 11.17 -0.62
N HIS A 26 -0.47 10.66 -0.22
CA HIS A 26 -0.69 10.00 1.06
C HIS A 26 0.23 8.79 1.25
N TYR A 27 0.34 7.95 0.22
CA TYR A 27 1.18 6.76 0.28
C TYR A 27 2.68 7.08 0.27
N GLU A 28 3.15 7.92 -0.64
CA GLU A 28 4.58 8.20 -0.81
C GLU A 28 5.14 9.10 0.28
N ASN A 29 4.39 10.13 0.68
CA ASN A 29 4.88 11.15 1.60
C ASN A 29 4.54 10.83 3.06
N ASP A 30 3.31 10.43 3.37
CA ASP A 30 2.88 10.23 4.76
C ASP A 30 3.23 8.81 5.24
N TYR A 31 2.69 7.78 4.61
CA TYR A 31 3.04 6.39 4.96
C TYR A 31 4.53 6.10 4.77
N GLY A 32 5.09 6.47 3.61
CA GLY A 32 6.51 6.23 3.31
C GLY A 32 7.44 6.93 4.31
N THR A 33 7.15 8.17 4.70
CA THR A 33 7.92 8.89 5.72
C THR A 33 7.83 8.18 7.07
N THR A 34 6.64 7.74 7.47
CA THR A 34 6.47 7.02 8.74
C THR A 34 7.28 5.73 8.80
N VAL A 35 7.33 4.95 7.71
CA VAL A 35 8.17 3.72 7.65
C VAL A 35 9.66 4.06 7.81
N ARG A 36 10.14 5.11 7.14
CA ARG A 36 11.55 5.56 7.27
C ARG A 36 11.85 6.02 8.68
N THR A 37 11.01 6.87 9.25
CA THR A 37 11.15 7.37 10.63
C THR A 37 11.15 6.24 11.64
N LEU A 38 10.28 5.23 11.48
CA LEU A 38 10.29 4.05 12.34
C LEU A 38 11.64 3.30 12.30
N ASN A 39 12.22 3.19 11.12
CA ASN A 39 13.53 2.54 10.96
C ASN A 39 14.65 3.36 11.61
N GLU A 40 14.65 4.69 11.42
CA GLU A 40 15.62 5.61 12.07
C GLU A 40 15.55 5.53 13.60
N ILE A 41 14.33 5.55 14.17
CA ILE A 41 14.13 5.39 15.62
C ILE A 41 14.65 4.04 16.12
N ARG A 42 14.42 2.98 15.39
CA ARG A 42 14.90 1.63 15.76
C ARG A 42 16.42 1.51 15.66
N GLU A 43 17.05 2.15 14.69
CA GLU A 43 18.51 2.25 14.56
C GLU A 43 19.08 3.02 15.74
N GLU A 44 18.51 4.19 16.11
CA GLU A 44 18.93 4.95 17.28
C GLU A 44 18.76 4.18 18.61
N LEU A 45 17.65 3.43 18.76
CA LEU A 45 17.44 2.57 19.92
C LEU A 45 18.47 1.43 20.00
N ALA A 46 18.88 0.88 18.87
CA ALA A 46 19.87 -0.21 18.81
C ALA A 46 21.29 0.27 19.15
N GLU A 47 21.61 1.52 18.85
CA GLU A 47 22.91 2.15 19.18
C GLU A 47 22.98 2.65 20.63
N LEU A 48 21.83 2.76 21.32
CA LEU A 48 21.76 3.31 22.66
C LEU A 48 22.28 2.33 23.71
N ASP A 49 23.26 2.73 24.52
CA ASP A 49 23.64 1.98 25.72
C ASP A 49 22.53 2.11 26.79
N LEU A 50 21.63 1.12 26.81
CA LEU A 50 20.47 1.12 27.70
C LEU A 50 20.84 1.05 29.18
N ALA A 51 22.07 0.64 29.55
CA ALA A 51 22.50 0.59 30.95
C ALA A 51 22.80 1.99 31.50
N THR A 52 23.28 2.90 30.64
CA THR A 52 23.70 4.28 31.03
C THR A 52 22.81 5.36 30.46
N ALA A 53 21.92 5.02 29.52
CA ALA A 53 21.06 5.97 28.86
C ALA A 53 20.15 6.73 29.83
N ARG A 54 20.00 8.03 29.60
CA ARG A 54 19.09 8.87 30.38
C ARG A 54 17.64 8.48 30.14
N GLY A 55 16.87 8.30 31.22
CA GLY A 55 15.49 7.81 31.16
C GLY A 55 14.57 8.63 30.25
N TYR A 56 14.76 9.95 30.12
CA TYR A 56 13.95 10.77 29.22
C TYR A 56 14.22 10.44 27.72
N ARG A 57 15.46 10.09 27.36
CA ARG A 57 15.82 9.72 25.98
C ARG A 57 15.18 8.39 25.61
N VAL A 58 15.32 7.39 26.50
CA VAL A 58 14.64 6.08 26.29
C VAL A 58 13.13 6.25 26.17
N ARG A 59 12.51 7.04 27.05
CA ARG A 59 11.07 7.30 27.05
C ARG A 59 10.63 7.99 25.75
N SER A 60 11.38 9.00 25.28
CA SER A 60 11.07 9.71 24.06
C SER A 60 11.12 8.77 22.84
N LEU A 61 12.21 8.04 22.67
CA LEU A 61 12.36 7.09 21.56
C LEU A 61 11.29 5.99 21.57
N LYS A 62 10.97 5.43 22.75
CA LYS A 62 9.92 4.42 22.87
C LYS A 62 8.52 4.96 22.60
N ARG A 63 8.26 6.23 22.91
CA ARG A 63 7.00 6.89 22.57
C ARG A 63 6.88 7.10 21.07
N GLU A 64 7.94 7.63 20.45
CA GLU A 64 7.97 7.86 18.99
C GLU A 64 7.93 6.53 18.21
N GLU A 65 8.64 5.49 18.68
CA GLU A 65 8.54 4.15 18.10
C GLU A 65 7.10 3.64 18.13
N HIS A 66 6.40 3.77 19.25
CA HIS A 66 5.02 3.31 19.38
C HIS A 66 4.08 4.08 18.44
N ALA A 67 4.21 5.40 18.37
CA ALA A 67 3.42 6.23 17.47
C ALA A 67 3.70 5.88 16.00
N ALA A 68 4.97 5.72 15.61
CA ALA A 68 5.33 5.35 14.25
C ALA A 68 4.85 3.94 13.88
N MET A 69 4.95 2.95 14.79
CA MET A 69 4.40 1.61 14.58
C MET A 69 2.89 1.64 14.36
N GLY A 70 2.17 2.40 15.19
CA GLY A 70 0.72 2.58 15.04
C GLY A 70 0.37 3.25 13.72
N SER A 71 1.10 4.30 13.33
CA SER A 71 0.90 4.99 12.07
C SER A 71 1.11 4.05 10.86
N VAL A 72 2.20 3.29 10.83
CA VAL A 72 2.45 2.30 9.77
C VAL A 72 1.29 1.32 9.66
N ALA A 73 0.89 0.71 10.77
CA ALA A 73 -0.17 -0.29 10.78
C ALA A 73 -1.53 0.28 10.34
N LEU A 74 -1.88 1.48 10.81
CA LEU A 74 -3.15 2.13 10.46
C LEU A 74 -3.20 2.56 8.99
N HIS A 75 -2.09 3.05 8.41
CA HIS A 75 -2.01 3.35 6.99
C HIS A 75 -2.15 2.09 6.11
N GLU A 76 -1.46 1.01 6.48
CA GLU A 76 -1.56 -0.27 5.77
C GLU A 76 -2.99 -0.83 5.80
N LEU A 77 -3.66 -0.73 6.94
CA LEU A 77 -5.06 -1.08 7.08
C LEU A 77 -5.98 -0.16 6.28
N TYR A 78 -5.73 1.16 6.30
CA TYR A 78 -6.48 2.15 5.53
C TYR A 78 -6.41 1.88 4.03
N PHE A 79 -5.21 1.78 3.46
CA PHE A 79 -5.07 1.51 2.02
C PHE A 79 -5.70 0.17 1.63
N SER A 80 -5.55 -0.86 2.43
CA SER A 80 -6.06 -2.19 2.10
C SER A 80 -7.57 -2.36 2.32
N ASN A 81 -8.28 -1.41 2.95
CA ASN A 81 -9.75 -1.45 2.96
C ASN A 81 -10.43 -0.61 1.88
N LEU A 82 -9.65 -0.04 0.96
CA LEU A 82 -10.15 0.68 -0.20
C LEU A 82 -10.10 -0.20 -1.47
N GLY A 83 -10.70 0.30 -2.56
CA GLY A 83 -10.68 -0.35 -3.87
C GLY A 83 -11.91 -1.20 -4.17
N GLY A 84 -12.84 -1.33 -3.23
CA GLY A 84 -14.15 -1.91 -3.45
C GLY A 84 -15.16 -0.93 -4.07
N ASP A 85 -16.39 -1.40 -4.23
CA ASP A 85 -17.50 -0.61 -4.77
C ASP A 85 -18.45 -0.04 -3.69
N GLY A 86 -18.06 -0.18 -2.41
CA GLY A 86 -18.84 0.24 -1.26
C GLY A 86 -20.08 -0.61 -0.96
N ARG A 87 -20.32 -1.68 -1.73
CA ARG A 87 -21.44 -2.60 -1.50
C ARG A 87 -21.13 -3.54 -0.37
N MET A 88 -21.93 -3.43 0.68
CA MET A 88 -21.77 -4.27 1.87
C MET A 88 -22.11 -5.73 1.59
N THR A 89 -21.27 -6.64 2.07
CA THR A 89 -21.57 -8.08 2.02
C THR A 89 -22.68 -8.45 3.00
N SER A 90 -23.40 -9.56 2.71
CA SER A 90 -24.44 -10.06 3.62
C SER A 90 -23.90 -10.43 4.99
N ALA A 91 -22.67 -10.94 5.06
CA ALA A 91 -21.99 -11.26 6.32
C ALA A 91 -21.75 -10.03 7.18
N MET A 92 -21.26 -8.93 6.56
CA MET A 92 -21.06 -7.67 7.29
C MET A 92 -22.38 -7.01 7.69
N ALA A 93 -23.42 -7.08 6.84
CA ALA A 93 -24.75 -6.58 7.19
C ALA A 93 -25.35 -7.34 8.40
N ALA A 94 -25.19 -8.66 8.44
CA ALA A 94 -25.59 -9.46 9.61
C ALA A 94 -24.82 -9.08 10.88
N ALA A 95 -23.50 -8.93 10.79
CA ALA A 95 -22.68 -8.48 11.91
C ALA A 95 -23.10 -7.10 12.44
N PHE A 96 -23.40 -6.16 11.56
CA PHE A 96 -23.87 -4.84 11.99
C PHE A 96 -25.26 -4.89 12.62
N THR A 97 -26.13 -5.73 12.12
CA THR A 97 -27.45 -5.95 12.75
C THR A 97 -27.29 -6.53 14.15
N GLU A 98 -26.39 -7.50 14.32
CA GLU A 98 -26.09 -8.13 15.62
C GLU A 98 -25.51 -7.13 16.63
N HIS A 99 -24.52 -6.33 16.20
CA HIS A 99 -23.73 -5.50 17.13
C HIS A 99 -24.25 -4.07 17.28
N PHE A 100 -24.95 -3.53 16.30
CA PHE A 100 -25.44 -2.12 16.31
C PHE A 100 -26.97 -2.01 16.16
N GLY A 101 -27.67 -3.15 15.99
CA GLY A 101 -29.12 -3.19 15.77
C GLY A 101 -29.53 -3.05 14.29
N SER A 102 -28.78 -2.31 13.46
CA SER A 102 -28.95 -2.28 12.01
C SER A 102 -27.71 -1.71 11.31
N VAL A 103 -27.62 -1.91 9.99
CA VAL A 103 -26.58 -1.29 9.13
C VAL A 103 -26.68 0.23 9.19
N GLU A 104 -27.90 0.78 9.20
CA GLU A 104 -28.15 2.22 9.24
C GLU A 104 -27.68 2.84 10.55
N LEU A 105 -27.89 2.17 11.68
CA LEU A 105 -27.43 2.64 13.00
C LEU A 105 -25.91 2.64 13.07
N TRP A 106 -25.26 1.56 12.64
CA TRP A 106 -23.81 1.53 12.52
C TRP A 106 -23.31 2.68 11.65
N ARG A 107 -23.85 2.83 10.44
CA ARG A 107 -23.43 3.87 9.50
C ARG A 107 -23.58 5.28 10.09
N LYS A 108 -24.70 5.57 10.74
CA LYS A 108 -24.94 6.86 11.41
C LYS A 108 -23.89 7.13 12.47
N GLU A 109 -23.59 6.14 13.31
CA GLU A 109 -22.60 6.27 14.38
C GLU A 109 -21.19 6.44 13.79
N PHE A 110 -20.77 5.60 12.85
CA PHE A 110 -19.44 5.67 12.21
C PHE A 110 -19.23 7.04 11.54
N MET A 111 -20.17 7.50 10.74
CA MET A 111 -20.10 8.81 10.09
C MET A 111 -20.17 9.99 11.09
N ALA A 112 -20.92 9.88 12.17
CA ALA A 112 -20.95 10.90 13.21
C ALA A 112 -19.59 10.97 13.94
N THR A 113 -19.01 9.81 14.23
CA THR A 113 -17.67 9.69 14.81
C THR A 113 -16.63 10.35 13.90
N ALA A 114 -16.68 10.08 12.59
CA ALA A 114 -15.77 10.69 11.62
C ALA A 114 -15.93 12.22 11.55
N ARG A 115 -17.18 12.71 11.49
CA ARG A 115 -17.46 14.15 11.48
C ARG A 115 -17.00 14.86 12.76
N SER A 116 -16.92 14.18 13.88
CA SER A 116 -16.44 14.76 15.14
C SER A 116 -14.95 15.11 15.12
N LEU A 117 -14.17 14.50 14.19
CA LEU A 117 -12.76 14.79 13.98
C LEU A 117 -12.51 15.89 12.93
N ARG A 118 -13.56 16.47 12.34
CA ARG A 118 -13.42 17.53 11.34
C ARG A 118 -12.67 18.74 11.92
N GLY A 119 -11.62 19.18 11.20
CA GLY A 119 -10.76 20.29 11.61
C GLY A 119 -9.75 19.92 12.70
N GLY A 120 -9.63 18.63 13.00
CA GLY A 120 -8.61 18.06 13.87
C GLY A 120 -7.84 16.96 13.14
N SER A 121 -7.34 16.01 13.92
CA SER A 121 -6.60 14.83 13.43
C SER A 121 -7.03 13.59 14.19
N GLY A 122 -6.80 12.43 13.59
CA GLY A 122 -7.07 11.14 14.21
C GLY A 122 -7.60 10.12 13.21
N TRP A 123 -8.04 9.00 13.74
CA TRP A 123 -8.54 7.85 12.99
C TRP A 123 -9.93 7.47 13.51
N VAL A 124 -10.77 6.97 12.63
CA VAL A 124 -12.00 6.27 13.02
C VAL A 124 -11.84 4.81 12.68
N LEU A 125 -12.03 3.97 13.68
CA LEU A 125 -11.80 2.55 13.58
C LEU A 125 -13.10 1.80 13.88
N LEU A 126 -13.49 0.85 13.03
CA LEU A 126 -14.35 -0.23 13.42
C LEU A 126 -13.46 -1.33 13.96
N SER A 127 -13.58 -1.66 15.23
CA SER A 127 -12.71 -2.64 15.91
C SER A 127 -13.51 -3.76 16.55
N TYR A 128 -12.96 -4.98 16.53
CA TYR A 128 -13.54 -6.12 17.21
C TYR A 128 -12.76 -6.45 18.49
N SER A 129 -13.42 -6.36 19.65
CA SER A 129 -12.88 -6.84 20.92
C SER A 129 -13.09 -8.35 21.07
N ARG A 130 -12.00 -9.08 21.23
CA ARG A 130 -12.06 -10.53 21.50
C ARG A 130 -12.61 -10.85 22.86
N ARG A 131 -12.34 -10.01 23.88
CA ARG A 131 -12.82 -10.16 25.24
C ARG A 131 -14.34 -10.03 25.30
N ASP A 132 -14.87 -8.92 24.72
CA ASP A 132 -16.29 -8.59 24.78
C ASP A 132 -17.09 -9.28 23.66
N ARG A 133 -16.38 -9.81 22.64
CA ARG A 133 -16.97 -10.37 21.40
C ARG A 133 -17.90 -9.39 20.71
N TRP A 134 -17.46 -8.13 20.64
CA TRP A 134 -18.27 -7.02 20.16
C TRP A 134 -17.54 -6.12 19.20
N LEU A 135 -18.27 -5.52 18.26
CA LEU A 135 -17.78 -4.48 17.35
C LEU A 135 -18.02 -3.09 17.96
N TYR A 136 -17.03 -2.21 17.86
CA TYR A 136 -17.08 -0.83 18.30
C TYR A 136 -16.62 0.10 17.20
N ASN A 137 -17.31 1.27 17.05
CA ASN A 137 -16.72 2.43 16.42
C ASN A 137 -15.92 3.18 17.47
N GLN A 138 -14.63 3.37 17.23
CA GLN A 138 -13.77 4.10 18.17
C GLN A 138 -13.03 5.23 17.47
N ILE A 139 -12.65 6.25 18.23
CA ILE A 139 -11.71 7.30 17.84
C ILE A 139 -10.33 6.91 18.35
N ALA A 140 -9.31 7.07 17.49
CA ALA A 140 -7.93 7.16 17.91
C ALA A 140 -7.43 8.57 17.59
N LEU A 141 -7.24 9.40 18.61
CA LEU A 141 -6.83 10.80 18.46
C LEU A 141 -5.36 10.94 18.03
N ASP A 142 -4.62 9.85 18.13
CA ASP A 142 -3.21 9.72 17.79
C ASP A 142 -2.96 8.28 17.31
N HIS A 143 -1.88 8.05 16.61
CA HIS A 143 -1.54 6.74 16.04
C HIS A 143 -1.36 5.62 17.09
N SER A 144 -1.12 5.97 18.36
CA SER A 144 -0.93 5.04 19.46
C SER A 144 -2.19 4.74 20.27
N ASN A 145 -3.33 5.37 19.97
CA ASN A 145 -4.56 5.26 20.77
C ASN A 145 -5.48 4.12 20.30
N VAL A 146 -4.98 2.90 20.22
CA VAL A 146 -5.79 1.72 19.89
C VAL A 146 -6.12 0.94 21.16
N LEU A 147 -7.35 0.40 21.27
CA LEU A 147 -7.75 -0.43 22.41
C LEU A 147 -6.91 -1.72 22.46
N VAL A 148 -6.42 -2.07 23.65
CA VAL A 148 -5.44 -3.14 23.88
C VAL A 148 -5.91 -4.51 23.38
N ASP A 149 -7.20 -4.82 23.51
CA ASP A 149 -7.76 -6.14 23.15
C ASP A 149 -8.62 -6.10 21.87
N ALA A 150 -8.62 -4.98 21.16
CA ALA A 150 -9.42 -4.78 19.96
C ALA A 150 -8.58 -4.82 18.69
N THR A 151 -9.09 -5.50 17.67
CA THR A 151 -8.48 -5.58 16.35
C THR A 151 -9.24 -4.66 15.39
N PRO A 152 -8.60 -3.62 14.81
CA PRO A 152 -9.21 -2.80 13.78
C PRO A 152 -9.53 -3.62 12.53
N VAL A 153 -10.77 -3.56 12.05
CA VAL A 153 -11.23 -4.26 10.84
C VAL A 153 -11.54 -3.30 9.68
N LEU A 154 -11.96 -2.06 10.00
CA LEU A 154 -12.11 -0.96 9.05
C LEU A 154 -11.43 0.28 9.64
N VAL A 155 -10.64 0.98 8.84
CA VAL A 155 -9.85 2.14 9.25
C VAL A 155 -10.11 3.31 8.31
N LEU A 156 -10.53 4.45 8.86
CA LEU A 156 -10.67 5.71 8.16
C LEU A 156 -9.68 6.72 8.72
N ASP A 157 -8.85 7.26 7.85
CA ASP A 157 -7.92 8.34 8.18
C ASP A 157 -8.64 9.70 8.14
N MET A 158 -8.59 10.47 9.23
CA MET A 158 -9.18 11.79 9.34
C MET A 158 -8.12 12.90 9.52
N TYR A 159 -6.85 12.59 9.31
CA TYR A 159 -5.81 13.60 9.16
C TYR A 159 -5.99 14.37 7.84
N GLU A 160 -5.63 15.63 7.81
CA GLU A 160 -5.84 16.49 6.63
C GLU A 160 -5.09 15.98 5.38
N HIS A 161 -3.95 15.32 5.54
CA HIS A 161 -3.20 14.75 4.42
C HIS A 161 -4.00 13.69 3.64
N ALA A 162 -4.96 13.02 4.31
CA ALA A 162 -5.79 11.99 3.69
C ALA A 162 -6.87 12.57 2.76
N TYR A 163 -7.20 13.88 2.84
CA TYR A 163 -8.31 14.43 2.08
C TYR A 163 -8.13 15.88 1.56
N HIS A 164 -7.19 16.64 2.09
CA HIS A 164 -7.12 18.08 1.82
C HIS A 164 -6.85 18.40 0.33
N ILE A 165 -6.11 17.55 -0.36
CA ILE A 165 -5.79 17.75 -1.79
C ILE A 165 -7.05 17.79 -2.65
N ASP A 166 -8.03 16.92 -2.38
CA ASP A 166 -9.26 16.80 -3.19
C ASP A 166 -10.43 17.61 -2.62
N PHE A 167 -10.51 17.70 -1.30
CA PHE A 167 -11.71 18.19 -0.62
C PHE A 167 -11.49 19.49 0.18
N GLY A 168 -10.23 19.95 0.30
CA GLY A 168 -9.92 21.07 1.18
C GLY A 168 -10.45 20.79 2.60
N ALA A 169 -11.19 21.76 3.17
CA ALA A 169 -11.78 21.61 4.49
C ALA A 169 -13.12 20.81 4.51
N ASN A 170 -13.57 20.28 3.36
CA ASN A 170 -14.85 19.56 3.26
C ASN A 170 -14.67 18.07 3.61
N ALA A 171 -14.34 17.78 4.87
CA ALA A 171 -14.19 16.42 5.38
C ALA A 171 -15.46 15.56 5.21
N VAL A 172 -16.66 16.15 5.14
CA VAL A 172 -17.91 15.39 4.94
C VAL A 172 -17.93 14.74 3.56
N ALA A 173 -17.55 15.47 2.51
CA ALA A 173 -17.47 14.92 1.16
C ALA A 173 -16.41 13.82 1.05
N TYR A 174 -15.30 13.95 1.78
CA TYR A 174 -14.28 12.90 1.88
C TYR A 174 -14.82 11.64 2.55
N ILE A 175 -15.51 11.76 3.68
CA ILE A 175 -16.12 10.61 4.37
C ILE A 175 -17.09 9.87 3.42
N ASP A 176 -17.90 10.60 2.67
CA ASP A 176 -18.82 10.02 1.68
C ASP A 176 -18.06 9.33 0.54
N ALA A 177 -16.94 9.90 0.07
CA ALA A 177 -16.08 9.26 -0.93
C ALA A 177 -15.41 7.99 -0.39
N PHE A 178 -14.89 8.04 0.84
CA PHE A 178 -14.34 6.86 1.52
C PHE A 178 -15.36 5.71 1.57
N MET A 179 -16.58 5.98 2.03
CA MET A 179 -17.65 4.98 2.15
C MET A 179 -18.00 4.29 0.83
N ARG A 180 -17.84 4.99 -0.32
CA ARG A 180 -18.08 4.43 -1.66
C ARG A 180 -16.97 3.51 -2.16
N ASN A 181 -15.80 3.54 -1.54
CA ASN A 181 -14.64 2.79 -1.96
C ASN A 181 -14.25 1.66 -1.00
N ILE A 182 -15.05 1.41 0.05
CA ILE A 182 -14.76 0.34 1.00
C ILE A 182 -14.85 -1.01 0.29
N ASP A 183 -13.81 -1.83 0.44
CA ASP A 183 -13.80 -3.24 0.08
C ASP A 183 -14.34 -4.06 1.27
N TRP A 184 -15.63 -4.35 1.22
CA TRP A 184 -16.31 -5.07 2.29
C TRP A 184 -15.92 -6.56 2.39
N GLU A 185 -15.34 -7.14 1.34
CA GLU A 185 -14.79 -8.50 1.41
C GLU A 185 -13.52 -8.51 2.28
N VAL A 186 -12.63 -7.54 2.08
CA VAL A 186 -11.43 -7.37 2.91
C VAL A 186 -11.79 -7.10 4.36
N VAL A 187 -12.76 -6.22 4.61
CA VAL A 187 -13.24 -5.91 5.98
C VAL A 187 -13.85 -7.15 6.64
N GLY A 188 -14.66 -7.91 5.89
CA GLY A 188 -15.25 -9.16 6.36
C GLY A 188 -14.21 -10.25 6.68
N ALA A 189 -13.18 -10.39 5.83
CA ALA A 189 -12.09 -11.32 6.06
C ALA A 189 -11.32 -10.98 7.35
N ARG A 190 -11.01 -9.69 7.59
CA ARG A 190 -10.38 -9.24 8.84
C ARG A 190 -11.25 -9.50 10.06
N LEU A 191 -12.56 -9.30 9.94
CA LEU A 191 -13.48 -9.62 11.03
C LEU A 191 -13.50 -11.11 11.33
N ALA A 192 -13.52 -11.98 10.32
CA ALA A 192 -13.45 -13.42 10.49
C ALA A 192 -12.14 -13.87 11.15
N GLU A 193 -11.02 -13.27 10.76
CA GLU A 193 -9.72 -13.49 11.39
C GLU A 193 -9.71 -13.03 12.85
N ALA A 194 -10.21 -11.82 13.13
CA ALA A 194 -10.31 -11.28 14.49
C ALA A 194 -11.18 -12.14 15.40
N LYS A 195 -12.26 -12.72 14.87
CA LYS A 195 -13.14 -13.69 15.58
C LYS A 195 -12.47 -15.07 15.73
N GLY A 196 -11.38 -15.36 15.05
CA GLY A 196 -10.77 -16.70 14.99
C GLY A 196 -11.60 -17.71 14.18
N THR A 197 -12.48 -17.25 13.31
CA THR A 197 -13.36 -18.06 12.46
C THR A 197 -12.87 -18.14 11.01
N ALA A 198 -11.77 -17.47 10.68
CA ALA A 198 -11.14 -17.59 9.37
C ALA A 198 -10.76 -19.06 9.15
N ALA A 199 -11.27 -19.65 8.06
CA ALA A 199 -10.78 -20.95 7.61
C ALA A 199 -9.27 -20.81 7.42
N ARG A 200 -8.46 -21.70 8.01
CA ARG A 200 -7.05 -21.78 7.65
C ARG A 200 -7.04 -22.02 6.14
N SER A 201 -6.58 -21.03 5.40
CA SER A 201 -6.32 -21.20 3.98
C SER A 201 -5.33 -22.35 3.87
N GLN A 202 -5.81 -23.51 3.43
CA GLN A 202 -4.93 -24.55 2.94
C GLN A 202 -4.10 -23.90 1.84
N GLU A 203 -2.80 -24.14 1.90
CA GLU A 203 -1.86 -23.75 0.86
C GLU A 203 -2.54 -23.96 -0.50
N ALA A 204 -2.62 -22.89 -1.28
CA ALA A 204 -3.20 -22.95 -2.60
C ALA A 204 -2.34 -23.91 -3.42
N ASP A 205 -2.86 -25.09 -3.68
CA ASP A 205 -2.31 -26.01 -4.67
C ASP A 205 -2.07 -25.23 -5.95
N ALA A 206 -0.83 -25.24 -6.41
CA ALA A 206 -0.37 -24.53 -7.59
C ALA A 206 -1.20 -24.98 -8.80
N ALA A 207 -2.13 -24.14 -9.24
CA ALA A 207 -2.78 -24.32 -10.52
C ALA A 207 -1.70 -24.17 -11.64
N PRO A 208 -1.78 -24.93 -12.73
CA PRO A 208 -0.78 -24.88 -13.79
C PRO A 208 -0.71 -23.47 -14.38
N ALA A 209 0.50 -22.98 -14.58
CA ALA A 209 0.82 -21.65 -15.11
C ALA A 209 0.09 -21.46 -16.48
N ARG A 210 -0.77 -20.45 -16.55
CA ARG A 210 -1.35 -19.97 -17.81
C ARG A 210 -0.33 -19.14 -18.57
N SER A 211 -0.32 -19.25 -19.90
CA SER A 211 0.62 -18.50 -20.73
C SER A 211 0.31 -17.00 -20.70
N VAL A 212 1.36 -16.17 -20.79
CA VAL A 212 1.27 -14.70 -20.80
C VAL A 212 0.36 -14.15 -21.90
N LYS A 213 0.13 -14.89 -22.98
CA LYS A 213 -0.76 -14.54 -24.09
C LYS A 213 -2.26 -14.48 -23.72
N GLU A 214 -2.66 -15.13 -22.62
CA GLU A 214 -4.07 -15.14 -22.17
C GLU A 214 -4.42 -13.92 -21.29
N LEU A 215 -3.45 -13.05 -21.00
CA LEU A 215 -3.60 -11.86 -20.15
C LEU A 215 -4.02 -10.59 -20.92
N SER A 216 -4.58 -10.74 -22.11
CA SER A 216 -4.96 -9.60 -22.97
C SER A 216 -6.38 -9.12 -22.71
N SER A 217 -6.67 -8.28 -21.81
CA SER A 217 -7.72 -7.24 -21.76
C SER A 217 -8.46 -7.02 -20.44
N GLU A 218 -8.57 -8.00 -19.54
CA GLU A 218 -9.13 -7.80 -18.20
C GLU A 218 -8.15 -8.35 -17.14
N PHE A 219 -7.32 -7.46 -16.60
CA PHE A 219 -6.30 -7.85 -15.63
C PHE A 219 -6.90 -8.10 -14.24
N ASP A 220 -7.04 -9.35 -13.91
CA ASP A 220 -7.24 -9.83 -12.55
C ASP A 220 -5.88 -9.84 -11.81
N LEU A 221 -5.72 -8.99 -10.78
CA LEU A 221 -4.51 -8.94 -9.94
C LEU A 221 -4.21 -10.31 -9.29
N SER A 222 -5.23 -11.10 -8.99
CA SER A 222 -5.08 -12.46 -8.47
C SER A 222 -4.41 -13.42 -9.47
N ALA A 223 -4.41 -13.09 -10.76
CA ALA A 223 -3.75 -13.87 -11.79
C ALA A 223 -2.23 -13.63 -11.81
N ILE A 224 -1.76 -12.44 -11.46
CA ILE A 224 -0.31 -12.11 -11.42
C ILE A 224 0.37 -12.88 -10.29
N ASP A 225 -0.21 -12.92 -9.11
CA ASP A 225 0.32 -13.69 -7.98
C ASP A 225 0.37 -15.20 -8.28
N ARG A 226 -0.57 -15.71 -9.10
CA ARG A 226 -0.59 -17.11 -9.53
C ARG A 226 0.46 -17.44 -10.59
N LEU A 227 1.00 -16.44 -11.31
CA LEU A 227 2.02 -16.66 -12.35
C LEU A 227 3.42 -16.87 -11.79
N ASN A 228 3.63 -16.69 -10.48
CA ASN A 228 4.94 -16.80 -9.83
C ASN A 228 6.06 -16.08 -10.60
N LEU A 229 5.77 -14.88 -11.10
CA LEU A 229 6.72 -14.11 -11.91
C LEU A 229 7.90 -13.64 -11.06
N PRO A 230 9.12 -13.67 -11.61
CA PRO A 230 10.29 -13.14 -10.94
C PRO A 230 10.09 -11.68 -10.55
N SER A 231 10.18 -11.39 -9.28
CA SER A 231 9.98 -10.04 -8.73
C SER A 231 11.12 -9.65 -7.80
N ILE A 232 11.24 -8.35 -7.54
CA ILE A 232 12.22 -7.79 -6.63
C ILE A 232 11.56 -6.74 -5.73
N THR A 233 11.95 -6.66 -4.47
CA THR A 233 11.52 -5.58 -3.56
C THR A 233 12.37 -4.33 -3.76
N VAL A 234 11.96 -3.21 -3.16
CA VAL A 234 12.72 -1.94 -3.24
C VAL A 234 14.08 -2.10 -2.57
N GLU A 235 14.15 -2.80 -1.43
CA GLU A 235 15.38 -3.02 -0.68
C GLU A 235 16.35 -3.90 -1.46
N GLU A 236 15.86 -4.98 -2.03
CA GLU A 236 16.67 -5.87 -2.88
C GLU A 236 17.19 -5.14 -4.12
N LEU A 237 16.33 -4.36 -4.80
CA LEU A 237 16.74 -3.56 -5.96
C LEU A 237 17.80 -2.52 -5.59
N SER A 238 17.61 -1.82 -4.46
CA SER A 238 18.60 -0.86 -3.95
C SER A 238 19.96 -1.53 -3.71
N ALA A 239 19.95 -2.73 -3.14
CA ALA A 239 21.17 -3.51 -2.92
C ALA A 239 21.82 -3.98 -4.24
N GLU A 240 21.02 -4.37 -5.23
CA GLU A 240 21.52 -4.77 -6.55
C GLU A 240 22.14 -3.59 -7.33
N ILE A 241 21.50 -2.42 -7.30
CA ILE A 241 22.03 -1.20 -7.91
C ILE A 241 23.35 -0.77 -7.24
N ALA A 242 23.43 -0.86 -5.91
CA ALA A 242 24.63 -0.48 -5.16
C ALA A 242 25.85 -1.40 -5.43
N LYS A 243 25.63 -2.65 -5.85
CA LYS A 243 26.70 -3.62 -6.17
C LYS A 243 27.28 -3.48 -7.58
N ARG A 244 26.66 -2.70 -8.45
CA ARG A 244 26.93 -2.66 -9.89
C ARG A 244 27.21 -1.24 -10.36
N ASP A 245 28.22 -1.06 -11.19
CA ASP A 245 28.49 0.22 -11.83
C ASP A 245 27.38 0.59 -12.83
N HIS A 246 26.77 -0.41 -13.48
CA HIS A 246 25.67 -0.27 -14.43
C HIS A 246 24.64 -1.38 -14.21
N ALA A 247 23.44 -1.02 -13.75
CA ALA A 247 22.29 -1.93 -13.69
C ALA A 247 21.31 -1.60 -14.81
N GLN A 248 20.78 -2.61 -15.50
CA GLN A 248 19.75 -2.42 -16.52
C GLN A 248 18.38 -2.19 -15.83
N VAL A 249 18.09 -0.94 -15.47
CA VAL A 249 16.83 -0.55 -14.85
C VAL A 249 15.94 0.12 -15.90
N LEU A 250 14.77 -0.45 -16.16
CA LEU A 250 13.85 -0.03 -17.22
C LEU A 250 12.56 0.55 -16.65
N ASP A 251 12.24 1.75 -17.08
CA ASP A 251 10.93 2.36 -16.88
C ASP A 251 9.99 1.92 -18.01
N ALA A 252 9.06 1.04 -17.70
CA ALA A 252 8.09 0.49 -18.65
C ALA A 252 6.72 1.17 -18.56
N ARG A 253 6.64 2.41 -18.08
CA ARG A 253 5.37 3.16 -18.11
C ARG A 253 4.96 3.42 -19.56
N PRO A 254 3.68 3.20 -19.94
CA PRO A 254 3.19 3.50 -21.28
C PRO A 254 3.43 4.96 -21.65
N ALA A 255 3.66 5.26 -22.93
CA ALA A 255 4.02 6.59 -23.42
C ALA A 255 3.07 7.70 -22.94
N HIS A 256 1.75 7.43 -22.94
CA HIS A 256 0.75 8.40 -22.47
C HIS A 256 0.81 8.69 -20.97
N TYR A 257 1.31 7.75 -20.17
CA TYR A 257 1.52 7.91 -18.72
C TYR A 257 2.87 8.61 -18.48
N PHE A 258 3.93 8.15 -19.13
CA PHE A 258 5.27 8.73 -19.04
C PHE A 258 5.29 10.22 -19.43
N SER A 259 4.52 10.62 -20.44
CA SER A 259 4.41 12.03 -20.86
C SER A 259 3.75 12.97 -19.84
N ARG A 260 3.03 12.42 -18.85
CA ARG A 260 2.40 13.21 -17.77
C ARG A 260 3.30 13.36 -16.55
N TYR A 261 4.18 12.39 -16.32
CA TYR A 261 5.02 12.28 -15.12
C TYR A 261 6.45 12.05 -15.54
N HIS A 262 7.21 13.13 -15.66
CA HIS A 262 8.59 13.13 -16.20
C HIS A 262 9.65 12.69 -15.18
N ASP A 263 9.28 12.40 -13.94
CA ASP A 263 10.19 11.88 -12.94
C ASP A 263 10.38 10.36 -13.09
N MET A 264 11.58 9.89 -12.79
CA MET A 264 11.95 8.49 -12.93
C MET A 264 13.03 8.11 -11.91
N MET A 265 13.28 6.83 -11.73
CA MET A 265 14.40 6.36 -10.93
C MET A 265 15.72 6.83 -11.53
N LYS A 266 16.65 7.30 -10.68
CA LYS A 266 17.98 7.71 -11.14
C LYS A 266 18.70 6.55 -11.84
N GLY A 267 19.17 6.79 -13.07
CA GLY A 267 19.88 5.80 -13.88
C GLY A 267 18.98 4.85 -14.67
N ALA A 268 17.65 4.92 -14.51
CA ALA A 268 16.73 4.15 -15.33
C ALA A 268 16.61 4.71 -16.75
N ILE A 269 16.26 3.82 -17.68
CA ILE A 269 16.01 4.16 -19.08
C ILE A 269 14.54 3.87 -19.37
N TRP A 270 13.82 4.87 -19.87
CA TRP A 270 12.45 4.66 -20.32
C TRP A 270 12.42 3.84 -21.62
N ARG A 271 11.54 2.85 -21.67
CA ARG A 271 11.31 1.99 -22.82
C ARG A 271 9.80 1.81 -23.02
N ASP A 272 9.32 2.16 -24.20
CA ASP A 272 7.91 1.95 -24.53
C ASP A 272 7.58 0.45 -24.50
N PRO A 273 6.68 -0.02 -23.62
CA PRO A 273 6.33 -1.43 -23.53
C PRO A 273 5.68 -1.98 -24.82
N ALA A 274 5.17 -1.12 -25.71
CA ALA A 274 4.63 -1.53 -27.01
C ALA A 274 5.73 -1.88 -28.04
N LEU A 275 6.97 -1.45 -27.82
CA LEU A 275 8.10 -1.63 -28.75
C LEU A 275 9.16 -2.61 -28.20
N ILE A 276 8.76 -3.54 -27.36
CA ILE A 276 9.68 -4.49 -26.70
C ILE A 276 10.52 -5.32 -27.70
N ASP A 277 9.96 -5.66 -28.86
CA ASP A 277 10.67 -6.43 -29.91
C ASP A 277 11.84 -5.65 -30.55
N GLU A 278 11.82 -4.33 -30.45
CA GLU A 278 12.85 -3.47 -30.97
C GLU A 278 13.96 -3.29 -29.95
N TRP A 279 13.65 -2.72 -28.80
CA TRP A 279 14.63 -2.29 -27.82
C TRP A 279 15.20 -3.43 -26.96
N SER A 280 14.53 -4.59 -26.87
CA SER A 280 15.08 -5.74 -26.11
C SER A 280 16.40 -6.25 -26.70
N LYS A 281 16.66 -6.01 -27.99
CA LYS A 281 17.90 -6.36 -28.67
C LYS A 281 19.12 -5.52 -28.22
N GLU A 282 18.86 -4.39 -27.56
CA GLU A 282 19.89 -3.50 -27.04
C GLU A 282 20.34 -3.91 -25.61
N LEU A 283 19.61 -4.81 -24.96
CA LEU A 283 19.91 -5.27 -23.61
C LEU A 283 21.06 -6.27 -23.62
N SER A 284 21.88 -6.23 -22.54
CA SER A 284 22.91 -7.22 -22.28
C SER A 284 22.29 -8.52 -21.73
N PRO A 285 22.42 -9.66 -22.40
CA PRO A 285 21.88 -10.94 -21.91
C PRO A 285 22.60 -11.46 -20.65
N SER A 286 23.81 -10.98 -20.38
CA SER A 286 24.65 -11.42 -19.25
C SER A 286 24.35 -10.68 -17.96
N GLU A 287 23.52 -9.64 -17.99
CA GLU A 287 23.19 -8.82 -16.83
C GLU A 287 21.70 -8.87 -16.52
N PRO A 288 21.31 -8.87 -15.22
CA PRO A 288 19.91 -8.85 -14.84
C PRO A 288 19.23 -7.56 -15.29
N VAL A 289 17.95 -7.67 -15.62
CA VAL A 289 17.10 -6.57 -16.03
C VAL A 289 16.03 -6.33 -14.96
N PHE A 290 15.96 -5.11 -14.47
CA PHE A 290 14.95 -4.70 -13.50
C PHE A 290 13.93 -3.78 -14.16
N VAL A 291 12.66 -4.17 -14.12
CA VAL A 291 11.58 -3.47 -14.80
C VAL A 291 10.62 -2.87 -13.78
N TYR A 292 10.27 -1.62 -13.93
CA TYR A 292 9.21 -1.02 -13.15
C TYR A 292 8.16 -0.31 -14.03
N CYS A 293 6.96 -0.18 -13.50
CA CYS A 293 5.94 0.76 -13.98
C CYS A 293 5.52 1.66 -12.81
N ALA A 294 4.39 2.35 -12.90
CA ALA A 294 3.96 3.27 -11.84
C ALA A 294 3.78 2.57 -10.48
N TYR A 295 3.01 1.46 -10.46
CA TYR A 295 2.58 0.81 -9.21
C TYR A 295 2.88 -0.70 -9.15
N GLY A 296 3.57 -1.27 -10.14
CA GLY A 296 3.94 -2.68 -10.16
C GLY A 296 2.80 -3.67 -10.38
N PHE A 297 1.66 -3.24 -10.94
CA PHE A 297 0.52 -4.14 -11.13
C PHE A 297 0.62 -5.00 -12.39
N HIS A 298 0.61 -4.42 -13.59
CA HIS A 298 0.49 -5.23 -14.82
C HIS A 298 1.56 -4.92 -15.87
N VAL A 299 1.82 -3.67 -16.21
CA VAL A 299 2.74 -3.36 -17.31
C VAL A 299 4.16 -3.83 -17.02
N GLY A 300 4.70 -3.50 -15.82
CA GLY A 300 6.03 -3.95 -15.42
C GLY A 300 6.12 -5.48 -15.32
N CYS A 301 5.08 -6.13 -14.80
CA CYS A 301 5.00 -7.59 -14.71
C CYS A 301 5.01 -8.24 -16.10
N ARG A 302 4.19 -7.71 -17.04
CA ARG A 302 4.14 -8.21 -18.41
C ARG A 302 5.47 -8.07 -19.12
N VAL A 303 6.09 -6.88 -19.06
CA VAL A 303 7.38 -6.63 -19.71
C VAL A 303 8.48 -7.54 -19.14
N ALA A 304 8.53 -7.72 -17.82
CA ALA A 304 9.49 -8.65 -17.21
C ALA A 304 9.24 -10.10 -17.67
N ALA A 305 7.99 -10.55 -17.72
CA ALA A 305 7.65 -11.90 -18.21
C ALA A 305 8.06 -12.10 -19.67
N GLU A 306 7.77 -11.15 -20.54
CA GLU A 306 8.16 -11.20 -21.94
C GLU A 306 9.68 -11.17 -22.14
N LEU A 307 10.44 -10.47 -21.29
CA LEU A 307 11.90 -10.52 -21.28
C LEU A 307 12.42 -11.88 -20.81
N CYS A 308 11.81 -12.50 -19.79
CA CYS A 308 12.15 -13.86 -19.38
C CYS A 308 11.92 -14.88 -20.50
N GLU A 309 10.83 -14.77 -21.27
CA GLU A 309 10.58 -15.63 -22.44
C GLU A 309 11.63 -15.46 -23.53
N ARG A 310 12.29 -14.29 -23.61
CA ARG A 310 13.41 -14.02 -24.51
C ARG A 310 14.77 -14.43 -23.96
N GLY A 311 14.81 -15.03 -22.75
CA GLY A 311 16.02 -15.56 -22.12
C GLY A 311 16.80 -14.57 -21.25
N PHE A 312 16.22 -13.40 -20.91
CA PHE A 312 16.84 -12.47 -19.96
C PHE A 312 16.50 -12.84 -18.49
N ASP A 313 17.44 -12.59 -17.58
CA ASP A 313 17.16 -12.60 -16.12
C ASP A 313 16.42 -11.30 -15.76
N ALA A 314 15.12 -11.28 -15.99
CA ALA A 314 14.30 -10.10 -15.78
C ALA A 314 13.42 -10.23 -14.53
N LYS A 315 13.34 -9.16 -13.74
CA LYS A 315 12.50 -9.07 -12.53
C LYS A 315 11.70 -7.77 -12.53
N TYR A 316 10.42 -7.83 -12.15
CA TYR A 316 9.66 -6.61 -11.95
C TYR A 316 9.76 -6.09 -10.52
N LEU A 317 9.76 -4.76 -10.36
CA LEU A 317 9.74 -4.10 -9.05
C LEU A 317 8.34 -4.14 -8.46
N ARG A 318 8.18 -4.78 -7.29
CA ARG A 318 6.93 -4.78 -6.53
C ARG A 318 6.56 -3.35 -6.11
N GLY A 319 5.32 -2.96 -6.37
CA GLY A 319 4.83 -1.62 -6.08
C GLY A 319 5.38 -0.52 -6.98
N GLY A 320 6.24 -0.86 -7.94
CA GLY A 320 6.74 0.04 -8.98
C GLY A 320 7.43 1.30 -8.47
N LEU A 321 7.33 2.36 -9.26
CA LEU A 321 7.97 3.65 -8.95
C LEU A 321 7.44 4.28 -7.65
N SER A 322 6.16 4.11 -7.36
CA SER A 322 5.54 4.65 -6.15
C SER A 322 6.13 4.05 -4.88
N SER A 323 6.36 2.72 -4.84
CA SER A 323 7.03 2.08 -3.70
C SER A 323 8.51 2.49 -3.59
N TRP A 324 9.19 2.72 -4.72
CA TRP A 324 10.55 3.27 -4.70
C TRP A 324 10.59 4.65 -4.02
N TYR A 325 9.66 5.53 -4.35
CA TYR A 325 9.58 6.86 -3.74
C TYR A 325 9.15 6.82 -2.27
N ALA A 326 8.19 5.96 -1.92
CA ALA A 326 7.80 5.74 -0.53
C ALA A 326 8.98 5.28 0.33
N ALA A 327 9.87 4.44 -0.22
CA ALA A 327 11.10 4.01 0.45
C ALA A 327 12.20 5.10 0.51
N GLY A 328 11.98 6.27 -0.07
CA GLY A 328 12.94 7.36 -0.10
C GLY A 328 13.90 7.32 -1.30
N GLY A 329 13.59 6.53 -2.32
CA GLY A 329 14.38 6.44 -3.54
C GLY A 329 14.50 7.76 -4.30
N ALA A 330 15.68 8.03 -4.86
CA ALA A 330 15.99 9.30 -5.53
C ALA A 330 15.14 9.48 -6.80
N ARG A 331 14.59 10.69 -6.96
CA ARG A 331 13.86 11.15 -8.16
C ARG A 331 14.82 11.85 -9.10
N THR A 332 14.67 11.59 -10.38
CA THR A 332 15.38 12.30 -11.45
C THR A 332 14.35 12.70 -12.50
N LEU A 333 14.38 13.95 -12.97
CA LEU A 333 13.58 14.34 -14.11
C LEU A 333 14.16 13.71 -15.37
N SER A 334 13.31 13.11 -16.20
CA SER A 334 13.74 12.66 -17.52
C SER A 334 14.23 13.88 -18.28
N ARG A 335 15.49 13.86 -18.72
CA ARG A 335 15.95 14.86 -19.69
C ARG A 335 15.28 14.51 -21.00
N GLU A 336 14.42 15.41 -21.50
CA GLU A 336 14.01 15.36 -22.89
C GLU A 336 15.28 15.31 -23.75
N LYS A 337 15.40 14.23 -24.53
CA LYS A 337 16.35 14.15 -25.62
C LYS A 337 15.68 14.58 -26.92
#